data_9410acd725d1b2906f802882ee7e7c96
#
_entry.id   9410acd725d1b2906f802882ee7e7c96
#
_cell.length_a   1.000
_cell.length_b   1.000
_cell.length_c   1.000
_cell.angle_alpha   90.00
_cell.angle_beta   90.00
_cell.angle_gamma   90.00
#
_symmetry.space_group_name_H-M   'P 1'
#
loop_
_entity.id
_entity.type
_entity.pdbx_description
1 polymer ?
#
loop_
_entity_poly.entity_id
_entity_poly.type
_entity_poly.pdbx_seq_one_letter_code
_entity_poly.pdbx_strand_id
1 'polypeptide(L)'
;MKSIRMEKQKRIALVAHDNLKDDLVRWCVKNEDVLKQHFLSGTGTTSRLIAEATGLPVKSYKRGPLGGDLQIGAKIADGEIDLMIFFWDPLEAQPHDPDIRALLRIANVYDIPVASN
;
A
#
# COMPACT_ATOMS: atom_id res chain seq x y z
N MET A 1 -12.98 -24.19 -8.63
CA MET A 1 -12.90 -23.69 -8.24
C MET A 1 -12.49 -23.07 -8.24
N LYS A 2 -12.28 -22.88 -8.26
CA LYS A 2 -12.01 -22.22 -8.02
C LYS A 2 -11.81 -21.10 -7.90
N SER A 3 -11.56 -20.45 -8.31
CA SER A 3 -11.77 -19.12 -7.85
C SER A 3 -11.84 -19.00 -6.35
N ILE A 4 -11.55 -19.97 -5.75
CA ILE A 4 -11.61 -20.01 -4.31
C ILE A 4 -10.77 -18.94 -3.67
N ARG A 5 -9.59 -18.73 -4.18
CA ARG A 5 -8.69 -17.71 -3.65
C ARG A 5 -9.30 -16.33 -3.85
N MET A 6 -10.14 -16.18 -4.82
CA MET A 6 -10.81 -14.91 -5.07
C MET A 6 -11.78 -14.55 -3.98
N GLU A 7 -12.27 -15.56 -3.29
CA GLU A 7 -13.24 -15.35 -2.23
C GLU A 7 -12.60 -14.87 -0.95
N LYS A 8 -11.28 -15.06 -0.86
CA LYS A 8 -10.60 -14.68 0.35
C LYS A 8 -10.24 -13.21 0.32
N GLN A 9 -10.66 -12.49 1.35
CA GLN A 9 -10.30 -11.10 1.49
C GLN A 9 -8.82 -10.96 1.80
N LYS A 10 -8.18 -9.99 1.16
CA LYS A 10 -6.79 -9.69 1.39
C LYS A 10 -6.67 -8.37 2.12
N ARG A 11 -5.58 -8.23 2.87
CA ARG A 11 -5.23 -6.98 3.53
C ARG A 11 -4.12 -6.36 2.70
N ILE A 12 -4.45 -5.25 2.03
CA ILE A 12 -3.61 -4.64 1.01
C ILE A 12 -3.09 -3.31 1.52
N ALA A 13 -1.76 -3.12 1.46
CA ALA A 13 -1.13 -1.86 1.77
C ALA A 13 -0.89 -1.09 0.46
N LEU A 14 -1.26 0.17 0.44
CA LEU A 14 -1.15 1.06 -0.72
C LEU A 14 -0.15 2.15 -0.41
N VAL A 15 0.95 2.20 -1.16
CA VAL A 15 2.05 3.12 -0.92
C VAL A 15 2.47 3.77 -2.22
N ALA A 16 2.83 5.05 -2.19
CA ALA A 16 3.34 5.75 -3.37
C ALA A 16 4.31 6.83 -2.98
N HIS A 17 5.32 7.05 -3.82
CA HIS A 17 6.14 8.26 -3.75
C HIS A 17 5.28 9.47 -4.09
N ASP A 18 5.69 10.65 -3.59
CA ASP A 18 4.87 11.86 -3.71
C ASP A 18 4.44 12.15 -5.13
N ASN A 19 5.35 12.03 -6.10
CA ASN A 19 5.04 12.35 -7.49
C ASN A 19 4.21 11.27 -8.18
N LEU A 20 3.95 10.14 -7.52
CA LEU A 20 3.14 9.06 -8.08
C LEU A 20 1.83 8.85 -7.31
N LYS A 21 1.54 9.70 -6.32
CA LYS A 21 0.31 9.55 -5.55
C LYS A 21 -0.92 9.70 -6.41
N ASP A 22 -0.92 10.66 -7.32
CA ASP A 22 -2.06 10.85 -8.21
C ASP A 22 -2.26 9.64 -9.12
N ASP A 23 -1.17 9.03 -9.59
CA ASP A 23 -1.25 7.83 -10.40
C ASP A 23 -1.85 6.67 -9.61
N LEU A 24 -1.45 6.52 -8.36
CA LEU A 24 -2.00 5.47 -7.51
C LEU A 24 -3.49 5.71 -7.25
N VAL A 25 -3.88 6.96 -6.99
CA VAL A 25 -5.28 7.29 -6.77
C VAL A 25 -6.11 6.95 -8.02
N ARG A 26 -5.64 7.32 -9.20
CA ARG A 26 -6.34 6.99 -10.45
C ARG A 26 -6.45 5.48 -10.64
N TRP A 27 -5.40 4.76 -10.32
CA TRP A 27 -5.41 3.31 -10.40
C TRP A 27 -6.45 2.71 -9.45
N CYS A 28 -6.56 3.25 -8.24
CA CYS A 28 -7.54 2.79 -7.27
C CYS A 28 -8.97 3.05 -7.72
N VAL A 29 -9.22 4.24 -8.31
CA VAL A 29 -10.54 4.56 -8.84
C VAL A 29 -10.91 3.58 -9.96
N LYS A 30 -9.97 3.29 -10.83
CA LYS A 30 -10.20 2.38 -11.94
C LYS A 30 -10.46 0.95 -11.47
N ASN A 31 -9.91 0.56 -10.34
CA ASN A 31 -10.02 -0.79 -9.81
C ASN A 31 -10.88 -0.86 -8.55
N GLU A 32 -11.73 0.12 -8.37
CA GLU A 32 -12.54 0.25 -7.16
C GLU A 32 -13.39 -0.99 -6.91
N ASP A 33 -13.96 -1.58 -7.95
CA ASP A 33 -14.82 -2.76 -7.80
C ASP A 33 -14.07 -3.96 -7.21
N VAL A 34 -12.79 -4.09 -7.55
CA VAL A 34 -11.97 -5.15 -6.99
C VAL A 34 -11.55 -4.79 -5.57
N LEU A 35 -11.11 -3.56 -5.38
CA LEU A 35 -10.56 -3.13 -4.10
C LEU A 35 -11.59 -3.14 -2.98
N LYS A 36 -12.86 -2.88 -3.30
CA LYS A 36 -13.90 -2.85 -2.27
C LYS A 36 -14.11 -4.21 -1.60
N GLN A 37 -13.59 -5.27 -2.19
CA GLN A 37 -13.72 -6.62 -1.65
C GLN A 37 -12.60 -6.95 -0.66
N HIS A 38 -11.67 -6.03 -0.44
CA HIS A 38 -10.48 -6.26 0.39
C HIS A 38 -10.35 -5.20 1.46
N PHE A 39 -9.45 -5.44 2.41
CA PHE A 39 -9.12 -4.45 3.44
C PHE A 39 -7.95 -3.60 2.97
N LEU A 40 -8.13 -2.29 2.98
CA LEU A 40 -7.13 -1.36 2.45
C LEU A 40 -6.47 -0.58 3.56
N SER A 41 -5.17 -0.31 3.40
CA SER A 41 -4.43 0.55 4.31
C SER A 41 -3.38 1.32 3.51
N GLY A 42 -2.85 2.37 4.09
CA GLY A 42 -1.83 3.17 3.44
C GLY A 42 -1.25 4.21 4.39
N THR A 43 -0.19 4.87 3.95
CA THR A 43 0.35 6.00 4.72
C THR A 43 -0.60 7.19 4.63
N GLY A 44 -0.45 8.13 5.57
CA GLY A 44 -1.48 9.12 5.87
C GLY A 44 -2.07 9.87 4.69
N THR A 45 -1.23 10.56 3.92
CA THR A 45 -1.73 11.35 2.80
C THR A 45 -2.32 10.47 1.70
N THR A 46 -1.64 9.38 1.39
CA THR A 46 -2.09 8.44 0.35
C THR A 46 -3.44 7.83 0.71
N SER A 47 -3.59 7.37 1.95
CA SER A 47 -4.85 6.76 2.39
C SER A 47 -6.01 7.74 2.33
N ARG A 48 -5.77 8.99 2.73
CA ARG A 48 -6.80 10.02 2.67
C ARG A 48 -7.24 10.31 1.24
N LEU A 49 -6.27 10.46 0.33
CA LEU A 49 -6.58 10.73 -1.07
C LEU A 49 -7.38 9.61 -1.70
N ILE A 50 -7.02 8.37 -1.41
CA ILE A 50 -7.71 7.21 -1.96
C ILE A 50 -9.14 7.12 -1.40
N ALA A 51 -9.29 7.32 -0.09
CA ALA A 51 -10.60 7.27 0.53
C ALA A 51 -11.52 8.35 -0.03
N GLU A 52 -11.00 9.56 -0.25
CA GLU A 52 -11.79 10.65 -0.81
C GLU A 52 -12.21 10.37 -2.26
N ALA A 53 -11.31 9.79 -3.05
CA ALA A 53 -11.58 9.56 -4.46
C ALA A 53 -12.49 8.36 -4.71
N THR A 54 -12.43 7.34 -3.88
CA THR A 54 -13.16 6.08 -4.10
C THR A 54 -14.35 5.91 -3.18
N GLY A 55 -14.37 6.60 -2.05
CA GLY A 55 -15.38 6.37 -1.02
C GLY A 55 -15.15 5.10 -0.20
N LEU A 56 -14.06 4.40 -0.43
CA LEU A 56 -13.76 3.18 0.29
C LEU A 56 -13.07 3.49 1.63
N PRO A 57 -13.30 2.66 2.66
CA PRO A 57 -12.55 2.82 3.90
C PRO A 57 -11.10 2.38 3.70
N VAL A 58 -10.17 3.23 4.11
CA VAL A 58 -8.74 2.94 4.03
C VAL A 58 -8.13 3.26 5.38
N LYS A 59 -7.53 2.25 6.02
CA LYS A 59 -6.86 2.47 7.30
C LYS A 59 -5.63 3.33 7.08
N SER A 60 -5.47 4.38 7.89
CA SER A 60 -4.40 5.34 7.73
C SER A 60 -3.30 5.10 8.76
N TYR A 61 -2.06 4.94 8.29
CA TYR A 61 -0.89 5.01 9.13
C TYR A 61 -0.33 6.43 9.08
N LYS A 62 0.77 6.67 9.76
CA LYS A 62 1.43 7.97 9.67
C LYS A 62 1.94 8.19 8.26
N ARG A 63 2.18 9.45 7.90
CA ARG A 63 2.80 9.76 6.60
C ARG A 63 4.20 9.14 6.55
N GLY A 64 4.68 8.82 5.34
CA GLY A 64 5.97 8.19 5.16
C GLY A 64 7.11 8.87 5.92
N PRO A 65 7.31 10.21 5.76
CA PRO A 65 8.38 10.90 6.47
C PRO A 65 8.25 10.86 8.00
N LEU A 66 7.08 10.54 8.52
CA LEU A 66 6.83 10.45 9.96
C LEU A 66 6.81 9.00 10.46
N GLY A 67 7.31 8.05 9.68
CA GLY A 67 7.43 6.67 10.08
C GLY A 67 6.32 5.74 9.58
N GLY A 68 5.47 6.21 8.67
CA GLY A 68 4.39 5.37 8.14
C GLY A 68 4.89 4.12 7.44
N ASP A 69 5.99 4.21 6.71
CA ASP A 69 6.55 3.05 6.01
C ASP A 69 7.01 1.99 7.00
N LEU A 70 7.57 2.40 8.13
CA LEU A 70 7.99 1.47 9.18
C LEU A 70 6.78 0.84 9.87
N GLN A 71 5.68 1.57 10.01
CA GLN A 71 4.46 1.00 10.57
C GLN A 71 3.92 -0.11 9.67
N ILE A 72 3.92 0.12 8.36
CA ILE A 72 3.50 -0.89 7.40
C ILE A 72 4.43 -2.10 7.47
N GLY A 73 5.75 -1.87 7.56
CA GLY A 73 6.72 -2.94 7.71
C GLY A 73 6.46 -3.79 8.96
N ALA A 74 6.13 -3.15 10.08
CA ALA A 74 5.80 -3.87 11.31
C ALA A 74 4.54 -4.73 11.12
N LYS A 75 3.54 -4.22 10.40
CA LYS A 75 2.33 -4.98 10.14
C LYS A 75 2.57 -6.17 9.23
N ILE A 76 3.49 -6.03 8.28
CA ILE A 76 3.92 -7.16 7.46
C ILE A 76 4.55 -8.23 8.33
N ALA A 77 5.47 -7.81 9.21
CA ALA A 77 6.16 -8.74 10.11
C ALA A 77 5.19 -9.45 11.06
N ASP A 78 4.10 -8.78 11.43
CA ASP A 78 3.07 -9.35 12.30
C ASP A 78 2.08 -10.25 11.56
N GLY A 79 2.22 -10.38 10.23
CA GLY A 79 1.30 -11.19 9.43
C GLY A 79 -0.04 -10.52 9.19
N GLU A 80 -0.10 -9.19 9.26
CA GLU A 80 -1.35 -8.45 9.13
C GLU A 80 -1.53 -7.79 7.77
N ILE A 81 -0.59 -7.98 6.85
CA ILE A 81 -0.67 -7.47 5.47
C ILE A 81 -0.36 -8.63 4.55
N ASP A 82 -1.19 -8.82 3.53
CA ASP A 82 -1.06 -9.93 2.59
C ASP A 82 -0.43 -9.54 1.27
N LEU A 83 -0.49 -8.26 0.93
CA LEU A 83 -0.08 -7.78 -0.39
C LEU A 83 0.22 -6.29 -0.29
N MET A 84 1.26 -5.83 -0.99
CA MET A 84 1.58 -4.40 -1.04
C MET A 84 1.59 -3.94 -2.49
N ILE A 85 0.96 -2.79 -2.74
CA ILE A 85 1.01 -2.12 -4.03
C ILE A 85 1.80 -0.84 -3.82
N PHE A 86 2.93 -0.73 -4.51
CA PHE A 86 3.87 0.37 -4.30
C PHE A 86 4.18 1.06 -5.61
N PHE A 87 3.69 2.28 -5.76
CA PHE A 87 4.03 3.12 -6.90
C PHE A 87 5.31 3.88 -6.56
N TRP A 88 6.42 3.36 -7.03
CA TRP A 88 7.76 3.79 -6.70
C TRP A 88 8.43 4.47 -7.87
N ASP A 89 9.02 5.66 -7.62
CA ASP A 89 9.85 6.34 -8.59
C ASP A 89 11.31 6.22 -8.15
N PRO A 90 12.11 5.40 -8.82
CA PRO A 90 13.50 5.19 -8.43
C PRO A 90 14.38 6.41 -8.69
N LEU A 91 13.90 7.38 -9.46
CA LEU A 91 14.68 8.56 -9.81
C LEU A 91 14.44 9.73 -8.85
N GLU A 92 13.44 9.63 -7.99
CA GLU A 92 13.12 10.70 -7.05
C GLU A 92 13.61 10.35 -5.66
N ALA A 93 14.49 11.18 -5.11
CA ALA A 93 14.96 11.01 -3.73
C ALA A 93 13.84 11.42 -2.77
N GLN A 94 13.67 10.64 -1.71
CA GLN A 94 12.68 10.91 -0.67
C GLN A 94 13.39 11.09 0.66
N PRO A 95 12.87 11.97 1.53
CA PRO A 95 13.49 12.16 2.85
C PRO A 95 13.50 10.88 3.68
N HIS A 96 12.61 9.94 3.38
CA HIS A 96 12.46 8.70 4.13
C HIS A 96 12.90 7.48 3.32
N ASP A 97 13.86 7.65 2.38
CA ASP A 97 14.36 6.54 1.57
C ASP A 97 14.87 5.35 2.39
N PRO A 98 15.58 5.55 3.51
CA PRO A 98 15.98 4.40 4.33
C PRO A 98 14.79 3.59 4.85
N ASP A 99 13.69 4.25 5.19
CA ASP A 99 12.48 3.59 5.66
C ASP A 99 11.84 2.79 4.53
N ILE A 100 11.86 3.35 3.31
CA ILE A 100 11.33 2.67 2.13
C ILE A 100 12.13 1.39 1.86
N ARG A 101 13.44 1.47 1.94
CA ARG A 101 14.29 0.29 1.75
C ARG A 101 14.03 -0.77 2.80
N ALA A 102 13.85 -0.34 4.04
CA ALA A 102 13.52 -1.26 5.13
C ALA A 102 12.18 -1.94 4.88
N LEU A 103 11.19 -1.19 4.41
CA LEU A 103 9.87 -1.74 4.09
C LEU A 103 9.98 -2.80 3.01
N LEU A 104 10.69 -2.50 1.92
CA LEU A 104 10.84 -3.45 0.82
C LEU A 104 11.59 -4.71 1.27
N ARG A 105 12.60 -4.54 2.13
CA ARG A 105 13.33 -5.67 2.66
C ARG A 105 12.44 -6.57 3.50
N ILE A 106 11.62 -5.98 4.36
CA ILE A 106 10.70 -6.75 5.20
C ILE A 106 9.67 -7.49 4.34
N ALA A 107 9.14 -6.84 3.32
CA ALA A 107 8.21 -7.48 2.40
C ALA A 107 8.86 -8.71 1.76
N ASN A 108 10.13 -8.59 1.37
CA ASN A 108 10.85 -9.70 0.77
C ASN A 108 11.11 -10.82 1.77
N VAL A 109 11.50 -10.47 2.99
CA VAL A 109 11.77 -11.46 4.04
C VAL A 109 10.53 -12.29 4.35
N TYR A 110 9.36 -11.69 4.36
CA TYR A 110 8.11 -12.36 4.68
C TYR A 110 7.35 -12.81 3.45
N ASP A 111 7.99 -12.72 2.28
CA ASP A 111 7.44 -13.25 1.02
C ASP A 111 6.10 -12.62 0.65
N ILE A 112 5.92 -11.34 0.97
CA ILE A 112 4.72 -10.61 0.65
C ILE A 112 4.80 -10.15 -0.81
N PRO A 113 3.80 -10.46 -1.65
CA PRO A 113 3.82 -9.95 -3.02
C PRO A 113 3.81 -8.43 -3.05
N VAL A 114 4.65 -7.87 -3.90
CA VAL A 114 4.72 -6.43 -4.11
C VAL A 114 4.48 -6.15 -5.58
N ALA A 115 3.41 -5.41 -5.87
CA ALA A 115 3.12 -4.98 -7.23
C ALA A 115 3.62 -3.55 -7.40
N SER A 116 4.28 -3.28 -8.52
CA SER A 116 4.79 -1.95 -8.84
C SER A 116 4.07 -1.36 -10.04
N ASN A 117 4.21 -0.03 -10.21
CA ASN A 117 3.59 0.71 -11.30
C ASN A 117 3.94 0.19 -12.69
#